data_b3a232740020f5ffa5c35153741208d0
#
_entry.id   b3a232740020f5ffa5c35153741208d0
#
_cell.length_a   1.000
_cell.length_b   1.000
_cell.length_c   1.000
_cell.angle_alpha   90.00
_cell.angle_beta   90.00
_cell.angle_gamma   90.00
#
_symmetry.space_group_name_H-M   'P 1'
#
loop_
_entity.id
_entity.type
_entity.pdbx_description
1 polymer ?
#
loop_
_entity_poly.entity_id
_entity_poly.type
_entity_poly.pdbx_seq_one_letter_code
_entity_poly.pdbx_strand_id
1 'polypeptide(L)'
;MDSILVKGNGPLNGVIPIAGAKNACLTLMPATLLSEEPLTLTNAPRLSDIATMTQLLQSLGAEVASMQSGLVLAMSSHKIDNHTADYDIVRKFRASILVLGPLLARDGHAVVSLPGGCAIGARPVDLHLKAFEAMGAELDLRDGYVHAKAPGGRLRGAVVEFPFVGGCYGKRAAGGDFGQGHHGFEECRA
;
A
#
# COMPACT_ATOMS: atom_id res chain seq x y z
N MET A 1 27.90 10.17 -7.59
CA MET A 1 27.05 10.48 -6.40
C MET A 1 26.71 11.95 -6.50
N ASP A 2 25.43 12.27 -6.49
CA ASP A 2 25.00 13.67 -6.47
C ASP A 2 25.29 14.24 -5.08
N SER A 3 25.76 15.47 -5.03
CA SER A 3 26.05 16.19 -3.78
C SER A 3 25.18 17.42 -3.66
N ILE A 4 24.75 17.74 -2.45
CA ILE A 4 23.98 18.93 -2.15
C ILE A 4 24.85 19.84 -1.29
N LEU A 5 25.11 21.05 -1.79
CA LEU A 5 25.78 22.09 -1.04
C LEU A 5 24.73 23.00 -0.39
N VAL A 6 24.71 23.06 0.93
CA VAL A 6 23.78 23.91 1.69
C VAL A 6 24.56 25.06 2.36
N LYS A 7 24.14 26.29 2.06
CA LYS A 7 24.67 27.50 2.71
C LYS A 7 23.55 28.15 3.50
N GLY A 8 23.76 28.35 4.79
CA GLY A 8 22.81 29.07 5.65
C GLY A 8 22.72 30.55 5.23
N ASN A 9 21.51 31.11 5.22
CA ASN A 9 21.25 32.48 4.80
C ASN A 9 20.46 33.28 5.86
N GLY A 10 20.66 32.96 7.13
CA GLY A 10 20.00 33.66 8.25
C GLY A 10 18.55 33.18 8.51
N PRO A 11 17.76 33.95 9.26
CA PRO A 11 16.38 33.60 9.60
C PRO A 11 15.51 33.49 8.35
N LEU A 12 14.73 32.43 8.27
CA LEU A 12 13.77 32.22 7.19
C LEU A 12 12.41 32.83 7.58
N ASN A 13 11.81 33.56 6.65
CA ASN A 13 10.45 34.10 6.80
C ASN A 13 9.71 33.90 5.49
N GLY A 14 8.52 33.28 5.54
CA GLY A 14 7.71 33.03 4.36
C GLY A 14 6.60 32.03 4.63
N VAL A 15 5.75 31.83 3.62
CA VAL A 15 4.68 30.85 3.62
C VAL A 15 5.06 29.68 2.71
N ILE A 16 5.05 28.46 3.25
CA ILE A 16 5.35 27.24 2.52
C ILE A 16 4.06 26.42 2.42
N PRO A 17 3.51 26.22 1.22
CA PRO A 17 2.39 25.30 1.03
C PRO A 17 2.83 23.86 1.30
N ILE A 18 2.11 23.17 2.17
CA ILE A 18 2.40 21.77 2.50
C ILE A 18 1.71 20.85 1.48
N ALA A 19 2.50 20.03 0.80
CA ALA A 19 1.98 18.93 -0.03
C ALA A 19 1.46 17.78 0.83
N GLY A 20 0.58 16.96 0.27
CA GLY A 20 0.12 15.74 0.91
C GLY A 20 1.26 14.79 1.27
N ALA A 21 1.07 14.00 2.32
CA ALA A 21 2.09 13.07 2.79
C ALA A 21 2.27 11.90 1.81
N LYS A 22 3.52 11.62 1.42
CA LYS A 22 3.86 10.49 0.53
C LYS A 22 3.26 9.17 1.01
N ASN A 23 3.49 8.83 2.26
CA ASN A 23 3.08 7.54 2.80
C ASN A 23 1.55 7.41 2.89
N ALA A 24 0.84 8.49 3.21
CA ALA A 24 -0.62 8.50 3.18
C ALA A 24 -1.14 8.26 1.75
N CYS A 25 -0.61 8.99 0.78
CA CYS A 25 -0.99 8.83 -0.62
C CYS A 25 -0.76 7.39 -1.11
N LEU A 26 0.44 6.82 -0.86
CA LEU A 26 0.78 5.44 -1.23
C LEU A 26 -0.10 4.38 -0.55
N THR A 27 -0.62 4.67 0.64
CA THR A 27 -1.52 3.75 1.34
C THR A 27 -2.95 3.84 0.81
N LEU A 28 -3.39 5.03 0.40
CA LEU A 28 -4.73 5.26 -0.11
C LEU A 28 -4.91 4.83 -1.58
N MET A 29 -3.87 4.95 -2.42
CA MET A 29 -3.95 4.59 -3.84
C MET A 29 -4.41 3.14 -4.08
N PRO A 30 -3.90 2.10 -3.39
CA PRO A 30 -4.36 0.73 -3.56
C PRO A 30 -5.85 0.51 -3.19
N ALA A 31 -6.47 1.41 -2.41
CA ALA A 31 -7.89 1.29 -2.09
C ALA A 31 -8.79 1.36 -3.34
N THR A 32 -8.30 1.91 -4.44
CA THR A 32 -9.03 1.90 -5.73
C THR A 32 -9.30 0.48 -6.24
N LEU A 33 -8.49 -0.52 -5.83
CA LEU A 33 -8.70 -1.91 -6.20
C LEU A 33 -9.87 -2.58 -5.46
N LEU A 34 -10.39 -1.97 -4.38
CA LEU A 34 -11.43 -2.54 -3.53
C LEU A 34 -12.84 -2.35 -4.07
N SER A 35 -13.04 -1.35 -4.92
CA SER A 35 -14.34 -0.94 -5.42
C SER A 35 -14.27 -0.55 -6.90
N GLU A 36 -15.41 -0.63 -7.57
CA GLU A 36 -15.56 -0.09 -8.93
C GLU A 36 -15.77 1.43 -8.92
N GLU A 37 -16.13 1.99 -7.77
CA GLU A 37 -16.37 3.41 -7.62
C GLU A 37 -15.07 4.22 -7.76
N PRO A 38 -15.11 5.36 -8.44
CA PRO A 38 -13.94 6.21 -8.62
C PRO A 38 -13.42 6.78 -7.29
N LEU A 39 -12.12 6.69 -7.10
CA LEU A 39 -11.40 7.31 -5.98
C LEU A 39 -10.61 8.52 -6.48
N THR A 40 -10.83 9.67 -5.87
CA THR A 40 -10.07 10.89 -6.20
C THR A 40 -9.26 11.36 -5.00
N LEU A 41 -7.95 11.44 -5.17
CA LEU A 41 -7.03 12.02 -4.19
C LEU A 41 -6.62 13.42 -4.64
N THR A 42 -6.80 14.40 -3.76
CA THR A 42 -6.36 15.78 -3.97
C THR A 42 -5.09 16.06 -3.17
N ASN A 43 -4.33 17.07 -3.55
CA ASN A 43 -3.06 17.43 -2.93
C ASN A 43 -2.05 16.27 -2.90
N ALA A 44 -2.04 15.42 -3.94
CA ALA A 44 -1.09 14.33 -4.06
C ALA A 44 0.34 14.87 -4.23
N PRO A 45 1.35 14.31 -3.54
CA PRO A 45 2.72 14.76 -3.70
C PRO A 45 3.32 14.28 -5.02
N ARG A 46 4.10 15.12 -5.68
CA ARG A 46 4.77 14.80 -6.96
C ARG A 46 6.08 14.08 -6.69
N LEU A 47 6.02 12.77 -6.54
CA LEU A 47 7.17 11.94 -6.21
C LEU A 47 7.23 10.71 -7.11
N SER A 48 8.46 10.21 -7.33
CA SER A 48 8.69 9.00 -8.14
C SER A 48 7.92 7.77 -7.62
N ASP A 49 7.81 7.64 -6.31
CA ASP A 49 7.06 6.52 -5.69
C ASP A 49 5.57 6.54 -6.07
N ILE A 50 4.97 7.75 -6.17
CA ILE A 50 3.57 7.91 -6.61
C ILE A 50 3.41 7.50 -8.07
N ALA A 51 4.36 7.92 -8.93
CA ALA A 51 4.36 7.50 -10.33
C ALA A 51 4.54 5.99 -10.48
N THR A 52 5.39 5.36 -9.65
CA THR A 52 5.60 3.91 -9.68
C THR A 52 4.36 3.16 -9.17
N MET A 53 3.68 3.66 -8.12
CA MET A 53 2.41 3.09 -7.66
C MET A 53 1.33 3.22 -8.74
N THR A 54 1.27 4.34 -9.45
CA THR A 54 0.37 4.52 -10.61
C THR A 54 0.61 3.45 -11.66
N GLN A 55 1.87 3.21 -12.04
CA GLN A 55 2.22 2.15 -13.00
C GLN A 55 1.81 0.76 -12.50
N LEU A 56 2.01 0.49 -11.21
CA LEU A 56 1.60 -0.77 -10.61
C LEU A 56 0.08 -0.98 -10.67
N LEU A 57 -0.70 0.04 -10.28
CA LEU A 57 -2.16 -0.04 -10.33
C LEU A 57 -2.67 -0.23 -11.76
N GLN A 58 -2.08 0.49 -12.73
CA GLN A 58 -2.40 0.33 -14.15
C GLN A 58 -2.09 -1.08 -14.66
N SER A 59 -0.97 -1.69 -14.23
CA SER A 59 -0.63 -3.08 -14.60
C SER A 59 -1.60 -4.12 -14.03
N LEU A 60 -2.35 -3.75 -12.99
CA LEU A 60 -3.39 -4.59 -12.38
C LEU A 60 -4.79 -4.35 -12.99
N GLY A 61 -4.92 -3.39 -13.90
CA GLY A 61 -6.18 -3.07 -14.58
C GLY A 61 -6.87 -1.79 -14.11
N ALA A 62 -6.27 -1.03 -13.18
CA ALA A 62 -6.84 0.25 -12.78
C ALA A 62 -6.57 1.36 -13.81
N GLU A 63 -7.55 2.21 -14.01
CA GLU A 63 -7.41 3.45 -14.77
C GLU A 63 -6.97 4.56 -13.81
N VAL A 64 -5.90 5.28 -14.17
CA VAL A 64 -5.37 6.38 -13.36
C VAL A 64 -5.17 7.60 -14.23
N ALA A 65 -5.89 8.67 -13.92
CA ALA A 65 -5.75 9.99 -14.53
C ALA A 65 -5.08 10.96 -13.55
N SER A 66 -4.02 11.62 -14.03
CA SER A 66 -3.28 12.63 -13.29
C SER A 66 -3.65 14.02 -13.80
N MET A 67 -4.21 14.86 -12.94
CA MET A 67 -4.66 16.21 -13.28
C MET A 67 -3.93 17.25 -12.43
N GLN A 68 -4.07 18.53 -12.83
CA GLN A 68 -3.42 19.65 -12.14
C GLN A 68 -1.92 19.41 -11.93
N SER A 69 -1.25 18.98 -13.01
CA SER A 69 0.18 18.66 -12.98
C SER A 69 0.58 17.65 -11.89
N GLY A 70 -0.28 16.67 -11.58
CA GLY A 70 -0.01 15.61 -10.61
C GLY A 70 -0.50 15.86 -9.18
N LEU A 71 -1.18 16.98 -8.93
CA LEU A 71 -1.75 17.27 -7.61
C LEU A 71 -3.08 16.55 -7.36
N VAL A 72 -3.75 16.11 -8.43
CA VAL A 72 -5.01 15.37 -8.33
C VAL A 72 -4.86 14.05 -9.08
N LEU A 73 -5.17 12.96 -8.42
CA LEU A 73 -5.19 11.61 -8.99
C LEU A 73 -6.63 11.10 -8.94
N ALA A 74 -7.23 10.89 -10.11
CA ALA A 74 -8.51 10.20 -10.24
C ALA A 74 -8.24 8.77 -10.68
N MET A 75 -8.76 7.81 -9.93
CA MET A 75 -8.48 6.39 -10.11
C MET A 75 -9.77 5.60 -10.09
N SER A 76 -9.89 4.58 -10.92
CA SER A 76 -11.00 3.63 -10.93
C SER A 76 -10.52 2.23 -11.29
N SER A 77 -11.22 1.21 -10.83
CA SER A 77 -10.91 -0.18 -11.14
C SER A 77 -12.21 -0.97 -11.32
N HIS A 78 -12.76 -0.92 -12.52
CA HIS A 78 -13.97 -1.66 -12.85
C HIS A 78 -13.72 -3.17 -12.86
N LYS A 79 -12.55 -3.59 -13.31
CA LYS A 79 -12.12 -4.97 -13.38
C LYS A 79 -10.63 -5.08 -13.03
N ILE A 80 -10.26 -6.14 -12.34
CA ILE A 80 -8.85 -6.51 -12.14
C ILE A 80 -8.48 -7.47 -13.27
N ASP A 81 -7.61 -7.02 -14.17
CA ASP A 81 -7.19 -7.80 -15.33
C ASP A 81 -5.99 -8.70 -15.02
N ASN A 82 -5.20 -8.33 -14.01
CA ASN A 82 -4.00 -9.04 -13.60
C ASN A 82 -3.89 -9.04 -12.07
N HIS A 83 -3.59 -10.19 -11.49
CA HIS A 83 -3.41 -10.36 -10.04
C HIS A 83 -1.94 -10.46 -9.63
N THR A 84 -1.03 -10.23 -10.58
CA THR A 84 0.42 -10.34 -10.36
C THR A 84 1.08 -8.97 -10.37
N ALA A 85 1.67 -8.61 -9.25
CA ALA A 85 2.55 -7.45 -9.13
C ALA A 85 3.99 -7.86 -9.41
N ASP A 86 4.46 -7.57 -10.62
CA ASP A 86 5.74 -8.05 -11.14
C ASP A 86 6.96 -7.42 -10.47
N TYR A 87 8.03 -8.21 -10.37
CA TYR A 87 9.29 -7.83 -9.76
C TYR A 87 9.86 -6.52 -10.31
N ASP A 88 9.80 -6.29 -11.62
CA ASP A 88 10.39 -5.09 -12.24
C ASP A 88 9.79 -3.77 -11.78
N ILE A 89 8.52 -3.79 -11.37
CA ILE A 89 7.85 -2.63 -10.77
C ILE A 89 8.10 -2.62 -9.26
N VAL A 90 7.89 -3.78 -8.61
CA VAL A 90 7.94 -3.92 -7.13
C VAL A 90 9.32 -3.62 -6.57
N ARG A 91 10.41 -4.05 -7.23
CA ARG A 91 11.78 -3.78 -6.78
C ARG A 91 12.12 -2.30 -6.61
N LYS A 92 11.38 -1.42 -7.27
CA LYS A 92 11.63 0.02 -7.25
C LYS A 92 11.14 0.67 -5.95
N PHE A 93 10.15 0.08 -5.27
CA PHE A 93 9.61 0.65 -4.04
C PHE A 93 8.84 -0.39 -3.20
N ARG A 94 8.92 -0.24 -1.88
CA ARG A 94 8.36 -1.23 -0.94
C ARG A 94 6.86 -1.16 -0.75
N ALA A 95 6.26 0.00 -0.99
CA ALA A 95 4.82 0.18 -0.83
C ALA A 95 3.99 -0.70 -1.79
N SER A 96 4.64 -1.33 -2.79
CA SER A 96 4.03 -2.32 -3.67
C SER A 96 3.33 -3.46 -2.94
N ILE A 97 3.81 -3.87 -1.77
CA ILE A 97 3.15 -4.91 -0.95
C ILE A 97 1.73 -4.53 -0.52
N LEU A 98 1.40 -3.23 -0.53
CA LEU A 98 0.09 -2.74 -0.13
C LEU A 98 -1.05 -3.14 -1.08
N VAL A 99 -0.75 -3.58 -2.32
CA VAL A 99 -1.78 -4.08 -3.24
C VAL A 99 -2.23 -5.50 -2.88
N LEU A 100 -1.46 -6.24 -2.07
CA LEU A 100 -1.80 -7.61 -1.67
C LEU A 100 -3.16 -7.71 -0.98
N GLY A 101 -3.41 -6.81 -0.01
CA GLY A 101 -4.67 -6.79 0.74
C GLY A 101 -5.89 -6.55 -0.14
N PRO A 102 -5.94 -5.47 -0.91
CA PRO A 102 -7.03 -5.19 -1.83
C PRO A 102 -7.32 -6.32 -2.84
N LEU A 103 -6.29 -6.90 -3.45
CA LEU A 103 -6.46 -8.02 -4.39
C LEU A 103 -7.06 -9.26 -3.70
N LEU A 104 -6.56 -9.62 -2.51
CA LEU A 104 -7.12 -10.71 -1.72
C LEU A 104 -8.55 -10.46 -1.28
N ALA A 105 -8.86 -9.22 -0.88
CA ALA A 105 -10.19 -8.86 -0.40
C ALA A 105 -11.23 -8.88 -1.51
N ARG A 106 -10.86 -8.43 -2.73
CA ARG A 106 -11.78 -8.36 -3.87
C ARG A 106 -11.93 -9.68 -4.59
N ASP A 107 -10.83 -10.32 -4.97
CA ASP A 107 -10.84 -11.48 -5.87
C ASP A 107 -10.32 -12.77 -5.21
N GLY A 108 -9.94 -12.71 -3.94
CA GLY A 108 -9.54 -13.88 -3.16
C GLY A 108 -8.17 -14.46 -3.54
N HIS A 109 -7.42 -13.84 -4.44
CA HIS A 109 -6.07 -14.28 -4.78
C HIS A 109 -5.18 -13.11 -5.24
N ALA A 110 -3.88 -13.24 -4.99
CA ALA A 110 -2.88 -12.27 -5.43
C ALA A 110 -1.49 -12.89 -5.48
N VAL A 111 -0.67 -12.41 -6.38
CA VAL A 111 0.75 -12.77 -6.50
C VAL A 111 1.56 -11.48 -6.48
N VAL A 112 2.32 -11.26 -5.43
CA VAL A 112 3.09 -10.01 -5.26
C VAL A 112 4.54 -10.35 -5.04
N SER A 113 5.42 -9.80 -5.87
CA SER A 113 6.86 -9.97 -5.66
C SER A 113 7.27 -9.40 -4.30
N LEU A 114 8.18 -10.07 -3.63
CA LEU A 114 8.80 -9.53 -2.42
C LEU A 114 9.60 -8.28 -2.78
N PRO A 115 9.45 -7.20 -2.03
CA PRO A 115 10.22 -5.99 -2.29
C PRO A 115 11.71 -6.27 -2.07
N GLY A 116 12.54 -5.85 -3.01
CA GLY A 116 13.99 -5.89 -2.88
C GLY A 116 14.48 -5.15 -1.64
N GLY A 117 15.68 -5.46 -1.17
CA GLY A 117 16.30 -4.78 -0.03
C GLY A 117 16.36 -3.25 -0.25
N CYS A 118 15.91 -2.49 0.73
CA CYS A 118 16.06 -1.04 0.71
C CYS A 118 17.45 -0.66 1.26
N ALA A 119 18.07 0.39 0.74
CA ALA A 119 19.33 0.93 1.24
C ALA A 119 19.30 1.30 2.75
N ILE A 120 18.10 1.42 3.33
CA ILE A 120 17.87 1.78 4.75
C ILE A 120 17.75 0.52 5.66
N GLY A 121 17.87 -0.71 5.10
CA GLY A 121 17.84 -1.97 5.84
C GLY A 121 16.60 -2.85 5.57
N ALA A 122 16.68 -4.09 6.06
CA ALA A 122 15.60 -5.05 5.98
C ALA A 122 14.39 -4.56 6.81
N ARG A 123 13.28 -4.36 6.15
CA ARG A 123 11.99 -4.10 6.82
C ARG A 123 11.06 -5.25 6.45
N PRO A 124 10.85 -6.18 7.35
CA PRO A 124 10.09 -7.39 7.09
C PRO A 124 8.63 -7.04 6.71
N VAL A 125 8.07 -7.81 5.79
CA VAL A 125 6.64 -7.78 5.43
C VAL A 125 5.85 -8.81 6.22
N ASP A 126 6.53 -9.54 7.11
CA ASP A 126 6.02 -10.64 7.94
C ASP A 126 4.77 -10.26 8.73
N LEU A 127 4.69 -9.04 9.25
CA LEU A 127 3.51 -8.58 9.97
C LEU A 127 2.27 -8.47 9.07
N HIS A 128 2.44 -8.08 7.81
CA HIS A 128 1.33 -8.09 6.85
C HIS A 128 0.89 -9.52 6.56
N LEU A 129 1.86 -10.42 6.33
CA LEU A 129 1.58 -11.83 6.03
C LEU A 129 0.90 -12.50 7.21
N LYS A 130 1.43 -12.32 8.44
CA LYS A 130 0.80 -12.83 9.68
C LYS A 130 -0.65 -12.36 9.82
N ALA A 131 -0.95 -11.10 9.49
CA ALA A 131 -2.31 -10.60 9.54
C ALA A 131 -3.22 -11.33 8.53
N PHE A 132 -2.77 -11.53 7.30
CA PHE A 132 -3.56 -12.23 6.28
C PHE A 132 -3.75 -13.72 6.62
N GLU A 133 -2.73 -14.39 7.18
CA GLU A 133 -2.86 -15.76 7.68
C GLU A 133 -3.90 -15.86 8.80
N ALA A 134 -3.87 -14.93 9.77
CA ALA A 134 -4.88 -14.86 10.82
C ALA A 134 -6.30 -14.66 10.27
N MET A 135 -6.42 -13.92 9.15
CA MET A 135 -7.68 -13.73 8.43
C MET A 135 -8.05 -14.91 7.52
N GLY A 136 -7.29 -16.01 7.57
CA GLY A 136 -7.56 -17.24 6.86
C GLY A 136 -7.00 -17.30 5.43
N ALA A 137 -6.08 -16.42 5.07
CA ALA A 137 -5.37 -16.54 3.80
C ALA A 137 -4.34 -17.67 3.86
N GLU A 138 -4.23 -18.42 2.78
CA GLU A 138 -3.14 -19.34 2.51
C GLU A 138 -2.03 -18.59 1.80
N LEU A 139 -0.81 -18.62 2.36
CA LEU A 139 0.35 -17.92 1.82
C LEU A 139 1.45 -18.92 1.45
N ASP A 140 1.98 -18.77 0.26
CA ASP A 140 3.11 -19.56 -0.23
C ASP A 140 4.20 -18.61 -0.75
N LEU A 141 5.40 -18.75 -0.20
CA LEU A 141 6.57 -17.94 -0.58
C LEU A 141 7.44 -18.77 -1.53
N ARG A 142 7.38 -18.49 -2.81
CA ARG A 142 8.16 -19.19 -3.82
C ARG A 142 8.64 -18.24 -4.90
N ASP A 143 9.81 -18.52 -5.44
CA ASP A 143 10.44 -17.77 -6.55
C ASP A 143 10.53 -16.25 -6.32
N GLY A 144 10.63 -15.82 -5.04
CA GLY A 144 10.66 -14.41 -4.66
C GLY A 144 9.29 -13.71 -4.66
N TYR A 145 8.20 -14.47 -4.76
CA TYR A 145 6.82 -13.96 -4.72
C TYR A 145 6.06 -14.48 -3.51
N VAL A 146 5.14 -13.66 -3.03
CA VAL A 146 4.06 -14.05 -2.12
C VAL A 146 2.88 -14.48 -3.00
N HIS A 147 2.58 -15.76 -3.01
CA HIS A 147 1.34 -16.29 -3.57
C HIS A 147 0.32 -16.38 -2.46
N ALA A 148 -0.73 -15.60 -2.55
CA ALA A 148 -1.75 -15.51 -1.52
C ALA A 148 -3.12 -15.90 -2.07
N LYS A 149 -3.86 -16.68 -1.29
CA LYS A 149 -5.21 -17.12 -1.63
C LYS A 149 -6.11 -17.08 -0.41
N ALA A 150 -7.30 -16.54 -0.55
CA ALA A 150 -8.35 -16.60 0.45
C ALA A 150 -9.30 -17.78 0.13
N PRO A 151 -9.30 -18.86 0.93
CA PRO A 151 -10.21 -19.99 0.73
C PRO A 151 -11.66 -19.53 0.78
N GLY A 152 -12.45 -19.91 -0.24
CA GLY A 152 -13.82 -19.43 -0.39
C GLY A 152 -13.95 -18.02 -0.98
N GLY A 153 -12.84 -17.45 -1.49
CA GLY A 153 -12.82 -16.17 -2.20
C GLY A 153 -12.87 -14.92 -1.32
N ARG A 154 -12.86 -15.08 0.00
CA ARG A 154 -12.92 -13.94 0.95
C ARG A 154 -12.08 -14.17 2.19
N LEU A 155 -11.49 -13.08 2.68
CA LEU A 155 -10.86 -13.03 3.99
C LEU A 155 -11.93 -13.04 5.09
N ARG A 156 -11.58 -13.57 6.26
CA ARG A 156 -12.44 -13.60 7.45
C ARG A 156 -11.98 -12.54 8.43
N GLY A 157 -12.92 -11.96 9.17
CA GLY A 157 -12.56 -11.09 10.31
C GLY A 157 -11.74 -11.87 11.35
N ALA A 158 -10.65 -11.27 11.82
CA ALA A 158 -9.79 -11.89 12.83
C ALA A 158 -9.25 -10.83 13.79
N VAL A 159 -8.96 -11.26 15.03
CA VAL A 159 -8.18 -10.46 15.97
C VAL A 159 -6.71 -10.75 15.71
N VAL A 160 -5.95 -9.71 15.41
CA VAL A 160 -4.51 -9.84 15.13
C VAL A 160 -3.73 -9.07 16.19
N GLU A 161 -2.95 -9.80 16.97
CA GLU A 161 -2.02 -9.21 17.93
C GLU A 161 -0.65 -9.06 17.28
N PHE A 162 -0.19 -7.81 17.23
CA PHE A 162 1.17 -7.49 16.78
C PHE A 162 2.09 -7.33 17.99
N PRO A 163 3.33 -7.85 17.93
CA PRO A 163 4.33 -7.52 18.93
C PRO A 163 4.54 -6.01 18.93
N PHE A 164 4.87 -5.45 20.09
CA PHE A 164 5.13 -4.03 20.24
C PHE A 164 6.24 -3.62 19.26
N VAL A 165 5.92 -2.80 18.29
CA VAL A 165 6.88 -2.26 17.33
C VAL A 165 6.99 -0.78 17.64
N GLY A 166 8.13 -0.35 18.10
CA GLY A 166 8.39 1.07 18.35
C GLY A 166 8.02 1.88 17.11
N GLY A 167 7.14 2.86 17.24
CA GLY A 167 6.60 3.63 16.13
C GLY A 167 5.33 3.08 15.49
N CYS A 168 4.52 2.37 16.23
CA CYS A 168 3.19 1.90 15.79
C CYS A 168 2.25 3.06 15.49
N TYR A 169 2.35 3.62 14.30
CA TYR A 169 1.23 4.31 13.70
C TYR A 169 0.31 3.26 13.10
N GLY A 170 -0.82 3.00 13.78
CA GLY A 170 -2.07 2.50 13.25
C GLY A 170 -2.02 1.47 12.10
N LYS A 171 -1.18 0.45 12.23
CA LYS A 171 -1.28 -0.74 11.35
C LYS A 171 -2.32 -1.72 11.90
N ARG A 172 -3.44 -1.19 12.36
CA ARG A 172 -4.63 -2.02 12.51
C ARG A 172 -5.22 -2.22 11.13
N ALA A 173 -4.91 -3.39 10.65
CA ALA A 173 -5.58 -4.11 9.60
C ALA A 173 -6.21 -3.28 8.48
N ALA A 174 -5.53 -3.21 7.37
CA ALA A 174 -6.17 -2.99 6.07
C ALA A 174 -7.22 -4.07 5.72
N GLY A 175 -7.60 -4.93 6.63
CA GLY A 175 -8.55 -6.02 6.46
C GLY A 175 -9.81 -5.93 7.32
N GLY A 176 -9.91 -4.93 8.20
CA GLY A 176 -11.02 -4.83 9.15
C GLY A 176 -12.39 -4.70 8.51
N ASP A 177 -12.51 -4.03 7.38
CA ASP A 177 -13.80 -3.77 6.72
C ASP A 177 -14.23 -4.82 5.71
N PHE A 178 -13.40 -5.82 5.40
CA PHE A 178 -13.64 -6.78 4.33
C PHE A 178 -14.00 -8.19 4.78
N GLY A 179 -13.92 -8.45 6.09
CA GLY A 179 -14.33 -9.72 6.67
C GLY A 179 -15.71 -9.63 7.32
N GLN A 180 -16.52 -10.68 7.25
CA GLN A 180 -17.73 -10.79 8.05
C GLN A 180 -17.33 -11.04 9.52
N GLY A 181 -17.41 -10.02 10.37
CA GLY A 181 -17.13 -10.12 11.79
C GLY A 181 -17.20 -8.78 12.52
N HIS A 182 -17.54 -8.79 13.78
CA HIS A 182 -17.55 -7.62 14.64
C HIS A 182 -16.11 -7.18 14.95
N HIS A 183 -15.78 -5.94 14.66
CA HIS A 183 -14.46 -5.36 14.93
C HIS A 183 -14.46 -4.63 16.26
N GLY A 184 -13.80 -5.20 17.26
CA GLY A 184 -13.45 -4.48 18.47
C GLY A 184 -12.19 -3.65 18.26
N PHE A 185 -12.29 -2.33 18.34
CA PHE A 185 -11.13 -1.46 18.45
C PHE A 185 -10.73 -1.39 19.92
N GLU A 186 -9.67 -2.06 20.31
CA GLU A 186 -8.98 -1.74 21.56
C GLU A 186 -7.90 -0.69 21.29
N GLU A 187 -8.00 0.45 21.97
CA GLU A 187 -7.03 1.53 21.92
C GLU A 187 -5.66 1.05 22.39
N CYS A 188 -4.62 1.26 21.59
CA CYS A 188 -3.24 1.24 22.08
C CYS A 188 -3.06 2.42 23.03
N ARG A 189 -3.14 2.19 24.33
CA ARG A 189 -2.67 3.17 25.32
C ARG A 189 -1.14 3.13 25.35
N ALA A 190 -0.53 4.33 25.26
CA ALA A 190 0.89 4.56 25.44
C ALA A 190 1.32 4.30 26.90
#